data_0fec95557bf57109d8d7a7de327aa227
#
_entry.id   0fec95557bf57109d8d7a7de327aa227
#
_cell.length_a   1.000
_cell.length_b   1.000
_cell.length_c   1.000
_cell.angle_alpha   90.00
_cell.angle_beta   90.00
_cell.angle_gamma   90.00
#
_symmetry.space_group_name_H-M   'P 1'
#
loop_
_entity.id
_entity.type
_entity.pdbx_description
1 polymer ?
#
loop_
_entity_poly.entity_id
_entity_poly.type
_entity_poly.pdbx_seq_one_letter_code
_entity_poly.pdbx_strand_id
1 'polypeptide(L)'
;MNITYEIITNEKVECCRDICNELMVFQKSKAYIKPELFDTMNFETRMIPSIKKALHNYIVIVKDDNKVVGYVYSNISPKETYSNEFATFFDLSSVSRNNVGCLSQFYIKEEYRQSGIGSKLFTLSMEWLKQFDEVEDYFIFVSNGNDSALEFYKRKGFVVSHDILDGFITVLRTKKQFNQTIQVTNDAFTKHKTLKR
;
A
#
# COMPACT_ATOMS: atom_id res chain seq x y z
N MET A 1 18.35 -6.77 19.40
CA MET A 1 17.25 -6.33 18.53
C MET A 1 16.02 -7.16 18.89
N ASN A 2 15.01 -6.52 19.47
CA ASN A 2 13.76 -7.16 19.90
C ASN A 2 12.60 -6.55 19.10
N ILE A 3 12.40 -7.07 17.89
CA ILE A 3 11.44 -6.50 16.94
C ILE A 3 10.03 -7.00 17.23
N THR A 4 9.13 -6.06 17.44
CA THR A 4 7.69 -6.31 17.61
C THR A 4 6.87 -5.51 16.59
N TYR A 5 5.68 -6.03 16.26
CA TYR A 5 4.73 -5.43 15.33
C TYR A 5 3.42 -5.17 16.08
N GLU A 6 2.95 -3.94 16.02
CA GLU A 6 1.73 -3.51 16.73
C GLU A 6 0.74 -2.87 15.75
N ILE A 7 -0.49 -3.36 15.72
CA ILE A 7 -1.58 -2.74 14.97
C ILE A 7 -2.11 -1.56 15.76
N ILE A 8 -2.17 -0.40 15.12
CA ILE A 8 -2.59 0.86 15.74
C ILE A 8 -4.01 1.19 15.31
N THR A 9 -4.87 1.52 16.27
CA THR A 9 -6.21 2.05 16.00
C THR A 9 -6.16 3.54 15.69
N ASN A 10 -7.22 4.08 15.07
CA ASN A 10 -7.26 5.50 14.72
C ASN A 10 -7.11 6.43 15.94
N GLU A 11 -7.59 6.01 17.12
CA GLU A 11 -7.48 6.80 18.37
C GLU A 11 -6.04 6.89 18.88
N LYS A 12 -5.19 5.94 18.52
CA LYS A 12 -3.78 5.86 18.92
C LYS A 12 -2.81 6.35 17.85
N VAL A 13 -3.31 6.91 16.74
CA VAL A 13 -2.50 7.30 15.58
C VAL A 13 -1.40 8.31 15.92
N GLU A 14 -1.57 9.06 16.99
CA GLU A 14 -0.57 10.05 17.46
C GLU A 14 0.82 9.44 17.66
N CYS A 15 0.92 8.17 18.01
CA CYS A 15 2.21 7.46 18.13
C CYS A 15 2.99 7.35 16.81
N CYS A 16 2.33 7.62 15.67
CA CYS A 16 2.96 7.62 14.35
C CYS A 16 3.52 9.00 13.94
N ARG A 17 3.29 10.06 14.71
CA ARG A 17 3.68 11.44 14.37
C ARG A 17 5.14 11.56 13.96
N ASP A 18 6.04 11.15 14.83
CA ASP A 18 7.47 11.33 14.60
C ASP A 18 7.96 10.51 13.41
N ILE A 19 7.56 9.25 13.31
CA ILE A 19 7.99 8.37 12.21
C ILE A 19 7.37 8.80 10.87
N CYS A 20 6.17 9.37 10.86
CA CYS A 20 5.55 9.96 9.66
C CYS A 20 6.32 11.21 9.22
N ASN A 21 6.67 12.09 10.15
CA ASN A 21 7.46 13.28 9.82
C ASN A 21 8.87 12.91 9.33
N GLU A 22 9.50 11.90 9.91
CA GLU A 22 10.78 11.36 9.41
C GLU A 22 10.67 10.87 7.96
N LEU A 23 9.57 10.19 7.60
CA LEU A 23 9.30 9.78 6.21
C LEU A 23 9.27 10.99 5.28
N MET A 24 8.59 12.09 5.64
CA MET A 24 8.51 13.28 4.78
C MET A 24 9.87 13.94 4.58
N VAL A 25 10.67 14.05 5.65
CA VAL A 25 12.06 14.53 5.58
C VAL A 25 12.92 13.63 4.69
N PHE A 26 12.81 12.32 4.84
CA PHE A 26 13.51 11.35 4.00
C PHE A 26 13.13 11.49 2.53
N GLN A 27 11.84 11.55 2.21
CA GLN A 27 11.37 11.71 0.83
C GLN A 27 11.86 13.02 0.22
N LYS A 28 11.80 14.15 0.95
CA LYS A 28 12.35 15.44 0.51
C LYS A 28 13.84 15.33 0.19
N SER A 29 14.61 14.66 1.05
CA SER A 29 16.07 14.50 0.86
C SER A 29 16.46 13.71 -0.38
N LYS A 30 15.56 12.88 -0.91
CA LYS A 30 15.76 12.08 -2.13
C LYS A 30 15.21 12.74 -3.39
N ALA A 31 14.17 13.57 -3.25
CA ALA A 31 13.49 14.18 -4.37
C ALA A 31 14.38 15.19 -5.10
N TYR A 32 14.43 15.10 -6.44
CA TYR A 32 15.12 16.05 -7.34
C TYR A 32 14.14 16.79 -8.25
N ILE A 33 12.87 16.37 -8.28
CA ILE A 33 11.77 17.06 -8.96
C ILE A 33 10.88 17.64 -7.88
N LYS A 34 10.67 18.95 -7.87
CA LYS A 34 9.77 19.68 -6.98
C LYS A 34 9.90 19.31 -5.48
N PRO A 35 11.14 19.23 -4.92
CA PRO A 35 11.33 18.84 -3.50
C PRO A 35 10.62 19.78 -2.53
N GLU A 36 10.35 21.04 -2.93
CA GLU A 36 9.63 22.03 -2.15
C GLU A 36 8.17 21.61 -1.84
N LEU A 37 7.59 20.72 -2.62
CA LEU A 37 6.24 20.19 -2.32
C LEU A 37 6.17 19.43 -0.99
N PHE A 38 7.32 18.94 -0.51
CA PHE A 38 7.40 18.29 0.81
C PHE A 38 7.41 19.27 1.98
N ASP A 39 7.60 20.58 1.77
CA ASP A 39 7.73 21.57 2.85
C ASP A 39 6.47 21.69 3.71
N THR A 40 5.31 21.41 3.11
CA THR A 40 4.01 21.43 3.79
C THR A 40 3.50 20.03 4.15
N MET A 41 4.26 18.97 3.85
CA MET A 41 3.86 17.60 4.11
C MET A 41 4.38 17.12 5.46
N ASN A 42 3.47 16.75 6.33
CA ASN A 42 3.76 16.23 7.66
C ASN A 42 2.60 15.33 8.14
N PHE A 43 2.67 14.90 9.38
CA PHE A 43 1.65 14.05 9.99
C PHE A 43 0.25 14.69 9.90
N GLU A 44 0.09 15.99 10.23
CA GLU A 44 -1.18 16.71 10.22
C GLU A 44 -1.75 16.89 8.82
N THR A 45 -0.90 17.12 7.83
CA THR A 45 -1.33 17.45 6.46
C THR A 45 -1.44 16.22 5.57
N ARG A 46 -0.80 15.11 5.94
CA ARG A 46 -0.80 13.87 5.11
C ARG A 46 -1.54 12.72 5.77
N MET A 47 -1.15 12.33 6.99
CA MET A 47 -1.70 11.13 7.62
C MET A 47 -3.11 11.36 8.17
N ILE A 48 -3.31 12.42 8.93
CA ILE A 48 -4.61 12.72 9.56
C ILE A 48 -5.73 12.90 8.52
N PRO A 49 -5.56 13.70 7.43
CA PRO A 49 -6.59 13.82 6.41
C PRO A 49 -6.87 12.51 5.66
N SER A 50 -5.84 11.70 5.40
CA SER A 50 -6.01 10.38 4.78
C SER A 50 -6.85 9.44 5.62
N ILE A 51 -6.58 9.38 6.94
CA ILE A 51 -7.34 8.55 7.89
C ILE A 51 -8.80 8.99 7.93
N LYS A 52 -9.07 10.30 7.94
CA LYS A 52 -10.44 10.85 7.98
C LYS A 52 -11.25 10.59 6.71
N LYS A 53 -10.60 10.56 5.55
CA LYS A 53 -11.25 10.34 4.24
C LYS A 53 -11.43 8.85 3.92
N ALA A 54 -10.64 7.98 4.51
CA ALA A 54 -10.70 6.56 4.26
C ALA A 54 -11.92 5.91 4.92
N LEU A 55 -12.46 4.87 4.27
CA LEU A 55 -13.49 4.01 4.82
C LEU A 55 -12.90 3.06 5.88
N HIS A 56 -11.73 2.53 5.59
CA HIS A 56 -11.01 1.61 6.48
C HIS A 56 -9.53 1.96 6.52
N ASN A 57 -8.94 1.88 7.69
CA ASN A 57 -7.54 2.18 7.95
C ASN A 57 -6.84 0.97 8.58
N TYR A 58 -5.61 0.72 8.17
CA TYR A 58 -4.73 -0.29 8.73
C TYR A 58 -3.34 0.27 8.92
N ILE A 59 -2.92 0.36 10.17
CA ILE A 59 -1.63 0.92 10.55
C ILE A 59 -0.89 -0.11 11.37
N VAL A 60 0.34 -0.43 10.98
CA VAL A 60 1.24 -1.29 11.75
C VAL A 60 2.51 -0.51 12.02
N ILE A 61 2.86 -0.37 13.29
CA ILE A 61 4.17 0.14 13.70
C ILE A 61 5.12 -1.02 14.04
N VAL A 62 6.38 -0.78 13.81
CA VAL A 62 7.47 -1.69 14.20
C VAL A 62 8.28 -1.04 15.29
N LYS A 63 8.52 -1.78 16.36
CA LYS A 63 9.33 -1.33 17.49
C LYS A 63 10.54 -2.23 17.66
N ASP A 64 11.68 -1.64 18.01
CA ASP A 64 12.81 -2.31 18.63
C ASP A 64 12.79 -1.90 20.11
N ASP A 65 12.48 -2.86 20.98
CA ASP A 65 12.04 -2.61 22.35
C ASP A 65 10.88 -1.60 22.40
N ASN A 66 11.10 -0.38 22.91
CA ASN A 66 10.07 0.66 22.99
C ASN A 66 10.20 1.73 21.90
N LYS A 67 11.20 1.66 21.03
CA LYS A 67 11.47 2.67 19.99
C LYS A 67 10.75 2.32 18.71
N VAL A 68 9.95 3.22 18.16
CA VAL A 68 9.36 3.06 16.82
C VAL A 68 10.46 3.20 15.77
N VAL A 69 10.63 2.16 14.94
CA VAL A 69 11.69 2.05 13.93
C VAL A 69 11.16 1.92 12.50
N GLY A 70 9.87 1.74 12.35
CA GLY A 70 9.21 1.68 11.05
C GLY A 70 7.71 1.62 11.19
N TYR A 71 7.01 1.83 10.08
CA TYR A 71 5.56 1.69 10.01
C TYR A 71 5.08 1.47 8.58
N VAL A 72 3.86 1.00 8.46
CA VAL A 72 3.08 1.01 7.24
C VAL A 72 1.67 1.49 7.55
N TYR A 73 1.14 2.32 6.66
CA TYR A 73 -0.26 2.74 6.66
C TYR A 73 -0.91 2.39 5.33
N SER A 74 -1.96 1.60 5.39
CA SER A 74 -2.79 1.21 4.25
C SER A 74 -4.24 1.61 4.50
N ASN A 75 -4.98 1.88 3.44
CA ASN A 75 -6.39 2.26 3.54
C ASN A 75 -7.22 1.73 2.37
N ILE A 76 -8.52 1.66 2.61
CA ILE A 76 -9.55 1.53 1.60
C ILE A 76 -10.29 2.87 1.52
N SER A 77 -10.37 3.43 0.34
CA SER A 77 -10.99 4.75 0.13
C SER A 77 -11.84 4.76 -1.14
N PRO A 78 -12.89 5.63 -1.20
CA PRO A 78 -13.57 5.92 -2.45
C PRO A 78 -12.55 6.42 -3.49
N LYS A 79 -12.64 5.94 -4.73
CA LYS A 79 -11.69 6.32 -5.80
C LYS A 79 -11.68 7.83 -6.05
N GLU A 80 -12.78 8.52 -5.80
CA GLU A 80 -12.93 9.98 -5.96
C GLU A 80 -11.98 10.77 -5.04
N THR A 81 -11.55 10.20 -3.91
CA THR A 81 -10.58 10.86 -3.01
C THR A 81 -9.21 11.08 -3.66
N TYR A 82 -8.93 10.35 -4.74
CA TYR A 82 -7.69 10.43 -5.52
C TYR A 82 -7.75 11.40 -6.70
N SER A 83 -8.81 12.21 -6.78
CA SER A 83 -8.90 13.36 -7.69
C SER A 83 -9.28 14.59 -6.86
N ASN A 84 -8.31 15.45 -6.57
CA ASN A 84 -8.44 16.59 -5.67
C ASN A 84 -7.59 17.77 -6.16
N GLU A 85 -7.54 18.85 -5.39
CA GLU A 85 -6.79 20.07 -5.74
C GLU A 85 -5.29 19.84 -5.94
N PHE A 86 -4.71 18.85 -5.26
CA PHE A 86 -3.28 18.53 -5.39
C PHE A 86 -2.98 17.83 -6.71
N ALA A 87 -3.76 16.79 -7.05
CA ALA A 87 -3.60 16.03 -8.29
C ALA A 87 -4.79 15.09 -8.55
N THR A 88 -4.92 14.66 -9.81
CA THR A 88 -5.63 13.43 -10.18
C THR A 88 -4.61 12.31 -10.27
N PHE A 89 -4.66 11.37 -9.33
CA PHE A 89 -3.65 10.34 -9.18
C PHE A 89 -3.75 9.23 -10.22
N PHE A 90 -4.96 8.96 -10.73
CA PHE A 90 -5.22 7.99 -11.80
C PHE A 90 -6.56 8.30 -12.46
N ASP A 91 -6.76 7.78 -13.67
CA ASP A 91 -8.04 7.86 -14.36
C ASP A 91 -9.10 7.06 -13.61
N LEU A 92 -10.09 7.75 -13.03
CA LEU A 92 -11.15 7.14 -12.24
C LEU A 92 -11.99 6.15 -13.06
N SER A 93 -12.12 6.36 -14.38
CA SER A 93 -12.86 5.47 -15.27
C SER A 93 -12.14 4.13 -15.50
N SER A 94 -10.82 4.08 -15.27
CA SER A 94 -10.01 2.88 -15.39
C SER A 94 -10.20 1.89 -14.23
N VAL A 95 -10.90 2.31 -13.19
CA VAL A 95 -11.17 1.51 -11.97
C VAL A 95 -12.63 1.08 -11.98
N SER A 96 -12.85 -0.25 -11.99
CA SER A 96 -14.21 -0.81 -12.10
C SER A 96 -15.05 -0.69 -10.83
N ARG A 97 -14.40 -0.72 -9.66
CA ARG A 97 -15.06 -0.61 -8.35
C ARG A 97 -15.09 0.83 -7.87
N ASN A 98 -16.02 1.12 -6.93
CA ASN A 98 -16.11 2.45 -6.32
C ASN A 98 -14.97 2.71 -5.33
N ASN A 99 -14.42 1.66 -4.73
CA ASN A 99 -13.35 1.74 -3.74
C ASN A 99 -12.05 1.16 -4.27
N VAL A 100 -10.94 1.72 -3.81
CA VAL A 100 -9.58 1.26 -4.10
C VAL A 100 -8.81 1.03 -2.81
N GLY A 101 -7.85 0.12 -2.86
CA GLY A 101 -6.88 -0.08 -1.81
C GLY A 101 -5.61 0.72 -2.08
N CYS A 102 -5.03 1.29 -1.05
CA CYS A 102 -3.78 2.02 -1.16
C CYS A 102 -2.84 1.64 -0.03
N LEU A 103 -1.61 1.28 -0.36
CA LEU A 103 -0.49 1.30 0.56
C LEU A 103 0.04 2.73 0.56
N SER A 104 -0.46 3.55 1.51
CA SER A 104 -0.36 5.01 1.48
C SER A 104 0.98 5.53 1.99
N GLN A 105 1.49 4.96 3.08
CA GLN A 105 2.76 5.37 3.69
C GLN A 105 3.52 4.13 4.15
N PHE A 106 4.84 4.14 3.93
CA PHE A 106 5.70 3.02 4.28
C PHE A 106 7.12 3.53 4.54
N TYR A 107 7.59 3.36 5.75
CA TYR A 107 8.93 3.80 6.13
C TYR A 107 9.57 2.87 7.15
N ILE A 108 10.86 2.67 6.97
CA ILE A 108 11.72 1.95 7.91
C ILE A 108 12.99 2.77 8.05
N LYS A 109 13.41 3.05 9.28
CA LYS A 109 14.68 3.74 9.55
C LYS A 109 15.82 2.99 8.89
N GLU A 110 16.80 3.74 8.39
CA GLU A 110 17.84 3.22 7.51
C GLU A 110 18.60 2.04 8.13
N GLU A 111 18.95 2.15 9.40
CA GLU A 111 19.67 1.14 10.15
C GLU A 111 18.91 -0.19 10.35
N TYR A 112 17.59 -0.19 10.09
CA TYR A 112 16.71 -1.37 10.21
C TYR A 112 16.31 -1.96 8.84
N ARG A 113 16.80 -1.39 7.74
CA ARG A 113 16.52 -1.89 6.39
C ARG A 113 17.29 -3.19 6.13
N GLN A 114 16.87 -3.92 5.10
CA GLN A 114 17.46 -5.22 4.71
C GLN A 114 17.40 -6.32 5.78
N SER A 115 16.60 -6.14 6.82
CA SER A 115 16.41 -7.08 7.94
C SER A 115 15.14 -7.95 7.80
N GLY A 116 14.44 -7.87 6.67
CA GLY A 116 13.15 -8.56 6.45
C GLY A 116 11.93 -7.80 6.95
N ILE A 117 12.08 -6.72 7.73
CA ILE A 117 10.97 -5.91 8.26
C ILE A 117 10.08 -5.39 7.13
N GLY A 118 10.67 -4.88 6.04
CA GLY A 118 9.91 -4.36 4.91
C GLY A 118 9.03 -5.42 4.24
N SER A 119 9.56 -6.61 4.02
CA SER A 119 8.77 -7.71 3.46
C SER A 119 7.63 -8.13 4.38
N LYS A 120 7.85 -8.14 5.69
CA LYS A 120 6.80 -8.48 6.67
C LYS A 120 5.68 -7.43 6.69
N LEU A 121 6.02 -6.14 6.76
CA LEU A 121 5.04 -5.05 6.73
C LEU A 121 4.24 -5.04 5.42
N PHE A 122 4.90 -5.25 4.28
CA PHE A 122 4.23 -5.36 2.98
C PHE A 122 3.24 -6.53 2.96
N THR A 123 3.65 -7.71 3.44
CA THR A 123 2.78 -8.89 3.50
C THR A 123 1.54 -8.61 4.36
N LEU A 124 1.72 -8.07 5.58
CA LEU A 124 0.61 -7.73 6.48
C LEU A 124 -0.38 -6.74 5.81
N SER A 125 0.14 -5.71 5.13
CA SER A 125 -0.69 -4.74 4.40
C SER A 125 -1.48 -5.38 3.28
N MET A 126 -0.85 -6.21 2.45
CA MET A 126 -1.52 -6.84 1.32
C MET A 126 -2.52 -7.92 1.76
N GLU A 127 -2.22 -8.66 2.81
CA GLU A 127 -3.17 -9.61 3.41
C GLU A 127 -4.41 -8.88 3.93
N TRP A 128 -4.24 -7.73 4.58
CA TRP A 128 -5.36 -6.91 5.02
C TRP A 128 -6.15 -6.30 3.86
N LEU A 129 -5.49 -5.68 2.89
CA LEU A 129 -6.14 -5.07 1.72
C LEU A 129 -6.99 -6.08 0.93
N LYS A 130 -6.52 -7.32 0.80
CA LYS A 130 -7.20 -8.38 0.03
C LYS A 130 -8.45 -8.95 0.69
N GLN A 131 -8.71 -8.63 1.96
CA GLN A 131 -9.92 -9.09 2.67
C GLN A 131 -11.20 -8.39 2.17
N PHE A 132 -11.09 -7.24 1.51
CA PHE A 132 -12.21 -6.44 1.03
C PHE A 132 -12.64 -6.88 -0.37
N ASP A 133 -13.83 -7.45 -0.47
CA ASP A 133 -14.35 -7.96 -1.76
C ASP A 133 -14.78 -6.83 -2.71
N GLU A 134 -15.09 -5.66 -2.18
CA GLU A 134 -15.42 -4.46 -2.95
C GLU A 134 -14.19 -3.76 -3.57
N VAL A 135 -12.98 -4.27 -3.34
CA VAL A 135 -11.72 -3.70 -3.84
C VAL A 135 -11.04 -4.67 -4.79
N GLU A 136 -10.71 -4.20 -5.98
CA GLU A 136 -9.97 -4.97 -6.99
C GLU A 136 -8.63 -4.33 -7.34
N ASP A 137 -8.53 -3.02 -7.22
CA ASP A 137 -7.35 -2.24 -7.60
C ASP A 137 -6.61 -1.74 -6.37
N TYR A 138 -5.29 -1.95 -6.37
CA TYR A 138 -4.38 -1.49 -5.32
C TYR A 138 -3.35 -0.56 -5.93
N PHE A 139 -3.12 0.57 -5.25
CA PHE A 139 -2.22 1.62 -5.69
C PHE A 139 -1.12 1.88 -4.67
N ILE A 140 0.04 2.27 -5.19
CA ILE A 140 1.16 2.81 -4.44
C ILE A 140 1.67 4.04 -5.17
N PHE A 141 2.01 5.09 -4.43
CA PHE A 141 2.51 6.35 -4.97
C PHE A 141 3.94 6.57 -4.44
N VAL A 142 4.91 6.54 -5.35
CA VAL A 142 6.33 6.67 -5.00
C VAL A 142 6.84 8.03 -5.47
N SER A 143 7.40 8.81 -4.55
CA SER A 143 8.04 10.09 -4.89
C SER A 143 9.34 9.86 -5.66
N ASN A 144 9.66 10.79 -6.57
CA ASN A 144 10.89 10.74 -7.33
C ASN A 144 12.13 10.65 -6.42
N GLY A 145 13.19 10.02 -6.91
CA GLY A 145 14.42 9.78 -6.16
C GLY A 145 14.36 8.64 -5.14
N ASN A 146 13.20 8.04 -4.89
CA ASN A 146 13.06 6.87 -4.02
C ASN A 146 13.12 5.56 -4.82
N ASP A 147 14.20 5.38 -5.59
CA ASP A 147 14.37 4.26 -6.51
C ASP A 147 14.35 2.89 -5.80
N SER A 148 14.88 2.85 -4.58
CA SER A 148 14.87 1.62 -3.78
C SER A 148 13.45 1.15 -3.43
N ALA A 149 12.54 2.08 -3.12
CA ALA A 149 11.14 1.76 -2.90
C ALA A 149 10.45 1.33 -4.21
N LEU A 150 10.71 2.04 -5.31
CA LEU A 150 10.18 1.69 -6.62
C LEU A 150 10.54 0.26 -7.00
N GLU A 151 11.81 -0.11 -6.91
CA GLU A 151 12.28 -1.46 -7.23
C GLU A 151 11.75 -2.51 -6.24
N PHE A 152 11.60 -2.16 -4.96
CA PHE A 152 10.98 -3.04 -3.98
C PHE A 152 9.54 -3.41 -4.38
N TYR A 153 8.70 -2.42 -4.72
CA TYR A 153 7.31 -2.66 -5.09
C TYR A 153 7.17 -3.40 -6.43
N LYS A 154 8.03 -3.13 -7.40
CA LYS A 154 8.09 -3.88 -8.66
C LYS A 154 8.37 -5.37 -8.41
N ARG A 155 9.34 -5.70 -7.55
CA ARG A 155 9.60 -7.09 -7.15
C ARG A 155 8.43 -7.74 -6.40
N LYS A 156 7.54 -6.94 -5.79
CA LYS A 156 6.32 -7.41 -5.12
C LYS A 156 5.11 -7.54 -6.04
N GLY A 157 5.29 -7.33 -7.34
CA GLY A 157 4.25 -7.53 -8.36
C GLY A 157 3.42 -6.29 -8.69
N PHE A 158 3.81 -5.11 -8.21
CA PHE A 158 3.25 -3.86 -8.70
C PHE A 158 3.87 -3.44 -10.01
N VAL A 159 3.09 -2.86 -10.90
CA VAL A 159 3.51 -2.38 -12.20
C VAL A 159 3.39 -0.86 -12.24
N VAL A 160 4.41 -0.20 -12.80
CA VAL A 160 4.35 1.24 -13.06
C VAL A 160 3.22 1.51 -14.05
N SER A 161 2.30 2.39 -13.66
CA SER A 161 1.19 2.84 -14.49
C SER A 161 1.56 4.09 -15.27
N HIS A 162 1.92 5.16 -14.57
CA HIS A 162 2.25 6.47 -15.13
C HIS A 162 2.90 7.35 -14.06
N ASP A 163 3.38 8.51 -14.50
CA ASP A 163 3.85 9.57 -13.62
C ASP A 163 2.84 10.72 -13.57
N ILE A 164 2.80 11.43 -12.44
CA ILE A 164 2.00 12.64 -12.24
C ILE A 164 2.87 13.78 -11.73
N LEU A 165 2.37 15.04 -11.86
CA LEU A 165 3.05 16.25 -11.42
C LEU A 165 4.47 16.37 -12.03
N ASP A 166 4.58 16.14 -13.35
CA ASP A 166 5.83 16.20 -14.12
C ASP A 166 6.92 15.24 -13.60
N GLY A 167 6.50 14.06 -13.13
CA GLY A 167 7.42 13.05 -12.59
C GLY A 167 7.70 13.18 -11.09
N PHE A 168 6.98 14.05 -10.37
CA PHE A 168 7.12 14.13 -8.92
C PHE A 168 6.70 12.83 -8.23
N ILE A 169 5.65 12.17 -8.74
CA ILE A 169 5.15 10.88 -8.24
C ILE A 169 5.04 9.88 -9.38
N THR A 170 5.56 8.68 -9.16
CA THR A 170 5.30 7.50 -9.98
C THR A 170 4.16 6.69 -9.36
N VAL A 171 3.13 6.42 -10.15
CA VAL A 171 1.96 5.63 -9.75
C VAL A 171 2.19 4.17 -10.12
N LEU A 172 2.11 3.28 -9.12
CA LEU A 172 2.12 1.84 -9.33
C LEU A 172 0.74 1.26 -9.03
N ARG A 173 0.39 0.22 -9.78
CA ARG A 173 -0.91 -0.45 -9.67
C ARG A 173 -0.73 -1.95 -9.74
N THR A 174 -1.57 -2.67 -9.00
CA THR A 174 -1.82 -4.09 -9.18
C THR A 174 -3.30 -4.40 -8.96
N LYS A 175 -3.77 -5.55 -9.44
CA LYS A 175 -5.15 -5.99 -9.25
C LYS A 175 -5.22 -7.20 -8.32
N LYS A 176 -6.36 -7.34 -7.63
CA LYS A 176 -6.68 -8.58 -6.90
C LYS A 176 -6.66 -9.74 -7.88
N GLN A 177 -5.78 -10.70 -7.66
CA GLN A 177 -5.80 -11.95 -8.41
C GLN A 177 -6.93 -12.79 -7.83
N PHE A 178 -7.98 -13.01 -8.62
CA PHE A 178 -8.94 -14.06 -8.32
C PHE A 178 -8.21 -15.39 -8.55
N ASN A 179 -8.01 -16.16 -7.49
CA ASN A 179 -7.67 -17.56 -7.66
C ASN A 179 -8.82 -18.18 -8.47
N GLN A 180 -8.59 -18.47 -9.74
CA GLN A 180 -9.43 -19.41 -10.46
C GLN A 180 -9.29 -20.73 -9.71
N THR A 181 -10.23 -21.02 -8.85
CA THR A 181 -10.45 -22.37 -8.36
C THR A 181 -10.66 -23.20 -9.60
N ILE A 182 -9.68 -24.03 -9.96
CA ILE A 182 -9.83 -25.05 -10.98
C ILE A 182 -10.97 -25.92 -10.44
N GLN A 183 -12.19 -25.70 -10.93
CA GLN A 183 -13.21 -26.71 -10.88
C GLN A 183 -12.68 -27.83 -11.78
N VAL A 184 -12.00 -28.79 -11.17
CA VAL A 184 -11.83 -30.11 -11.75
C VAL A 184 -13.25 -30.66 -11.82
N THR A 185 -13.86 -30.49 -12.97
CA THR A 185 -15.12 -31.16 -13.31
C THR A 185 -14.90 -32.66 -13.14
N ASN A 186 -15.59 -33.25 -12.17
CA ASN A 186 -15.74 -34.68 -11.96
C ASN A 186 -16.62 -35.27 -13.07
N ASP A 187 -16.17 -35.19 -14.32
CA ASP A 187 -16.83 -35.84 -15.48
C ASP A 187 -16.10 -37.10 -15.95
N ALA A 188 -15.30 -37.74 -15.10
CA ALA A 188 -14.56 -38.93 -15.45
C ALA A 188 -15.04 -40.22 -14.75
N PHE A 189 -16.22 -40.23 -14.09
CA PHE A 189 -16.70 -41.45 -13.42
C PHE A 189 -18.13 -41.88 -13.78
N THR A 190 -18.48 -41.85 -15.09
CA THR A 190 -19.75 -42.48 -15.50
C THR A 190 -19.65 -43.05 -16.92
N LYS A 191 -18.67 -43.95 -17.15
CA LYS A 191 -18.70 -44.88 -18.32
C LYS A 191 -17.87 -46.10 -17.98
N HIS A 192 -18.46 -47.02 -17.23
CA HIS A 192 -18.16 -48.45 -17.28
C HIS A 192 -19.08 -49.21 -16.34
N LYS A 193 -20.32 -49.43 -16.75
CA LYS A 193 -21.14 -50.60 -16.35
C LYS A 193 -22.34 -50.69 -17.24
N THR A 194 -22.19 -51.33 -18.39
CA THR A 194 -23.25 -52.14 -19.03
C THR A 194 -22.62 -52.89 -20.16
N LEU A 195 -22.09 -54.06 -19.88
CA LEU A 195 -21.93 -55.17 -20.82
C LEU A 195 -21.78 -56.42 -19.97
N LYS A 196 -22.90 -57.12 -19.79
CA LYS A 196 -23.06 -58.59 -19.72
C LYS A 196 -24.47 -58.90 -19.21
N ARG A 197 -25.37 -59.20 -20.13
CA ARG A 197 -26.12 -60.40 -20.41
C ARG A 197 -27.17 -60.11 -21.45
#